data_846df1bf83c75dcc96a8b5ea69bbd1ab
#
_entry.id   846df1bf83c75dcc96a8b5ea69bbd1ab
#
_cell.length_a   1.000
_cell.length_b   1.000
_cell.length_c   1.000
_cell.angle_alpha   90.00
_cell.angle_beta   90.00
_cell.angle_gamma   90.00
#
_symmetry.space_group_name_H-M   'P 1'
#
loop_
_entity.id
_entity.type
_entity.pdbx_description
1 polymer ?
#
loop_
_entity_poly.entity_id
_entity_poly.type
_entity_poly.pdbx_seq_one_letter_code
_entity_poly.pdbx_strand_id
1 'polypeptide(L)'
;MDFSKKISGKFECDIQNIAKLFIEYFDKRLNEKINDYVLNWIEYVIRLIPPKKREVHFSKGFWERAPKECCEQIRSLADKFKSGQDVNPYLSKTVQNALQGKRTDMLWTDWEICHFHLSENIPNGSYFSKRSDYLLFAIIGDYFVCFLDARPHPKGADFADPELYKYICESWPELVNNLEGISPDKDWSKEEIHKFRQRGLNVCYSYNGQVKALGGLTTVSGKSVRSVFLKDRMTFELDELSKRLADYIEKEFINFSERDYLLKLETDGIRLVCSSSNESAVLDEQNYPTVNYIFNQRWLVEKMFKR
;
A
#
# COMPACT_ATOMS: atom_id res chain seq x y z
N MET A 1 -2.93 -36.24 14.79
CA MET A 1 -2.93 -34.78 15.04
C MET A 1 -2.59 -34.10 13.72
N ASP A 2 -3.36 -33.10 13.28
CA ASP A 2 -3.11 -32.45 11.98
C ASP A 2 -1.90 -31.49 12.13
N PHE A 3 -0.72 -31.98 11.76
CA PHE A 3 0.55 -31.26 11.89
C PHE A 3 0.53 -29.98 11.05
N SER A 4 -0.12 -30.00 9.89
CA SER A 4 -0.25 -28.83 9.04
C SER A 4 -0.93 -27.67 9.76
N LYS A 5 -2.04 -27.92 10.45
CA LYS A 5 -2.75 -26.88 11.23
C LYS A 5 -1.93 -26.32 12.38
N LYS A 6 -1.11 -27.18 13.04
CA LYS A 6 -0.24 -26.72 14.13
C LYS A 6 0.86 -25.79 13.61
N ILE A 7 1.46 -26.14 12.46
CA ILE A 7 2.49 -25.30 11.80
C ILE A 7 1.86 -23.99 11.30
N SER A 8 0.70 -24.06 10.63
CA SER A 8 -0.01 -22.87 10.12
C SER A 8 -0.33 -21.89 11.25
N GLY A 9 -0.91 -22.35 12.35
CA GLY A 9 -1.20 -21.49 13.51
C GLY A 9 0.04 -20.81 14.10
N LYS A 10 1.19 -21.50 14.05
CA LYS A 10 2.46 -20.93 14.50
C LYS A 10 2.96 -19.84 13.52
N PHE A 11 2.91 -20.10 12.21
CA PHE A 11 3.28 -19.13 11.21
C PHE A 11 2.39 -17.89 11.25
N GLU A 12 1.10 -18.05 11.51
CA GLU A 12 0.21 -16.92 11.72
C GLU A 12 0.67 -16.05 12.89
N CYS A 13 1.03 -16.68 14.03
CA CYS A 13 1.56 -15.96 15.18
C CYS A 13 2.88 -15.25 14.86
N ASP A 14 3.81 -15.93 14.19
CA ASP A 14 5.11 -15.37 13.81
C ASP A 14 4.95 -14.16 12.88
N ILE A 15 4.09 -14.25 11.87
CA ILE A 15 3.82 -13.14 10.93
C ILE A 15 3.18 -11.95 11.64
N GLN A 16 2.27 -12.16 12.60
CA GLN A 16 1.72 -11.08 13.42
C GLN A 16 2.81 -10.39 14.23
N ASN A 17 3.75 -11.15 14.81
CA ASN A 17 4.88 -10.60 15.56
C ASN A 17 5.84 -9.82 14.64
N ILE A 18 6.14 -10.34 13.45
CA ILE A 18 6.97 -9.65 12.46
C ILE A 18 6.30 -8.35 12.02
N ALA A 19 5.00 -8.38 11.69
CA ALA A 19 4.26 -7.17 11.33
C ALA A 19 4.27 -6.13 12.46
N LYS A 20 4.16 -6.57 13.71
CA LYS A 20 4.27 -5.70 14.89
C LYS A 20 5.64 -5.02 14.96
N LEU A 21 6.75 -5.74 14.72
CA LEU A 21 8.09 -5.16 14.68
C LEU A 21 8.21 -4.05 13.63
N PHE A 22 7.67 -4.26 12.42
CA PHE A 22 7.63 -3.23 11.39
C PHE A 22 6.82 -2.01 11.85
N ILE A 23 5.64 -2.21 12.42
CA ILE A 23 4.79 -1.12 12.91
C ILE A 23 5.51 -0.31 13.99
N GLU A 24 6.14 -0.97 14.98
CA GLU A 24 6.89 -0.32 16.06
C GLU A 24 8.07 0.49 15.54
N TYR A 25 8.72 0.02 14.47
CA TYR A 25 9.81 0.76 13.86
C TYR A 25 9.35 2.05 13.17
N PHE A 26 8.25 1.98 12.39
CA PHE A 26 7.76 3.12 11.62
C PHE A 26 6.85 4.07 12.41
N ASP A 27 6.22 3.61 13.48
CA ASP A 27 5.42 4.45 14.38
C ASP A 27 5.56 4.02 15.84
N LYS A 28 6.36 4.77 16.60
CA LYS A 28 6.59 4.52 18.02
C LYS A 28 5.34 4.68 18.91
N ARG A 29 4.24 5.20 18.37
CA ARG A 29 2.96 5.40 19.07
C ARG A 29 2.08 4.15 18.96
N LEU A 30 2.63 2.98 19.26
CA LEU A 30 1.88 1.73 19.14
C LEU A 30 0.53 1.82 19.87
N ASN A 31 -0.54 1.49 19.16
CA ASN A 31 -1.87 1.40 19.74
C ASN A 31 -2.12 -0.04 20.20
N GLU A 32 -2.18 -0.27 21.51
CA GLU A 32 -2.43 -1.60 22.10
C GLU A 32 -3.77 -2.23 21.69
N LYS A 33 -4.67 -1.47 21.07
CA LYS A 33 -5.97 -1.94 20.57
C LYS A 33 -5.93 -2.51 19.14
N ILE A 34 -4.73 -2.72 18.59
CA ILE A 34 -4.58 -3.32 17.25
C ILE A 34 -4.85 -4.83 17.36
N ASN A 35 -5.89 -5.30 16.68
CA ASN A 35 -6.26 -6.72 16.66
C ASN A 35 -5.59 -7.49 15.51
N ASP A 36 -5.08 -6.80 14.49
CA ASP A 36 -4.50 -7.39 13.29
C ASP A 36 -3.33 -6.54 12.80
N TYR A 37 -2.13 -6.88 13.27
CA TYR A 37 -0.90 -6.17 12.89
C TYR A 37 -0.58 -6.38 11.41
N VAL A 38 -0.83 -7.57 10.87
CA VAL A 38 -0.56 -7.91 9.47
C VAL A 38 -1.39 -7.04 8.54
N LEU A 39 -2.71 -6.97 8.74
CA LEU A 39 -3.57 -6.14 7.88
C LEU A 39 -3.19 -4.66 7.97
N ASN A 40 -2.87 -4.17 9.16
CA ASN A 40 -2.46 -2.76 9.33
C ASN A 40 -1.10 -2.48 8.69
N TRP A 41 -0.16 -3.42 8.75
CA TRP A 41 1.11 -3.32 8.05
C TRP A 41 0.90 -3.32 6.53
N ILE A 42 0.08 -4.23 6.00
CA ILE A 42 -0.25 -4.27 4.57
C ILE A 42 -0.87 -2.94 4.13
N GLU A 43 -1.86 -2.40 4.86
CA GLU A 43 -2.47 -1.10 4.59
C GLU A 43 -1.46 0.06 4.51
N TYR A 44 -0.38 -0.03 5.25
CA TYR A 44 0.68 0.96 5.22
C TYR A 44 1.64 0.73 4.05
N VAL A 45 2.17 -0.48 3.92
CA VAL A 45 3.25 -0.78 2.98
C VAL A 45 2.82 -0.64 1.51
N ILE A 46 1.57 -1.00 1.17
CA ILE A 46 1.06 -0.88 -0.20
C ILE A 46 0.88 0.57 -0.66
N ARG A 47 0.93 1.52 0.26
CA ARG A 47 0.85 2.97 -0.03
C ARG A 47 2.20 3.62 -0.14
N LEU A 48 3.25 2.92 0.29
CA LEU A 48 4.61 3.40 0.13
C LEU A 48 5.08 3.19 -1.31
N ILE A 49 5.89 4.10 -1.76
CA ILE A 49 6.40 4.15 -3.12
C ILE A 49 7.86 3.69 -3.09
N PRO A 50 8.18 2.49 -3.61
CA PRO A 50 9.57 2.03 -3.67
C PRO A 50 10.45 3.03 -4.41
N PRO A 51 11.65 3.38 -3.88
CA PRO A 51 12.56 4.31 -4.52
C PRO A 51 13.20 3.65 -5.75
N LYS A 52 12.60 3.91 -6.91
CA LYS A 52 13.08 3.46 -8.22
C LYS A 52 12.79 4.52 -9.27
N LYS A 53 13.58 4.52 -10.35
CA LYS A 53 13.38 5.43 -11.49
C LYS A 53 12.03 5.21 -12.13
N ARG A 54 11.31 6.31 -12.41
CA ARG A 54 10.02 6.31 -13.11
C ARG A 54 9.98 7.40 -14.16
N GLU A 55 9.31 7.11 -15.27
CA GLU A 55 8.93 8.14 -16.23
C GLU A 55 7.85 9.03 -15.64
N VAL A 56 7.93 10.33 -15.89
CA VAL A 56 6.98 11.32 -15.37
C VAL A 56 6.14 11.86 -16.51
N HIS A 57 4.85 11.67 -16.41
CA HIS A 57 3.85 12.16 -17.35
C HIS A 57 2.96 13.20 -16.68
N PHE A 58 2.47 14.15 -17.45
CA PHE A 58 1.58 15.20 -17.00
C PHE A 58 0.26 15.11 -17.73
N SER A 59 -0.86 15.32 -17.05
CA SER A 59 -2.19 15.33 -17.67
C SER A 59 -2.30 16.46 -18.70
N LYS A 60 -3.23 16.32 -19.64
CA LYS A 60 -3.53 17.38 -20.62
C LYS A 60 -3.84 18.69 -19.91
N GLY A 61 -3.19 19.78 -20.29
CA GLY A 61 -3.38 21.10 -19.70
C GLY A 61 -2.91 21.21 -18.24
N PHE A 62 -2.03 20.32 -17.76
CA PHE A 62 -1.53 20.35 -16.39
C PHE A 62 -0.88 21.68 -16.01
N TRP A 63 0.04 22.17 -16.87
CA TRP A 63 0.82 23.39 -16.59
C TRP A 63 0.01 24.68 -16.70
N GLU A 64 -1.10 24.66 -17.42
CA GLU A 64 -2.07 25.76 -17.49
C GLU A 64 -2.88 25.90 -16.21
N ARG A 65 -3.13 24.77 -15.52
CA ARG A 65 -3.89 24.70 -14.26
C ARG A 65 -3.01 24.84 -13.02
N ALA A 66 -1.76 24.37 -13.11
CA ALA A 66 -0.85 24.35 -11.96
C ALA A 66 -0.59 25.77 -11.43
N PRO A 67 -0.75 26.00 -10.12
CA PRO A 67 -0.44 27.28 -9.50
C PRO A 67 1.05 27.63 -9.70
N LYS A 68 1.32 28.85 -10.14
CA LYS A 68 2.70 29.30 -10.44
C LYS A 68 3.63 29.18 -9.23
N GLU A 69 3.09 29.40 -8.05
CA GLU A 69 3.78 29.39 -6.76
C GLU A 69 4.39 28.04 -6.40
N CYS A 70 3.87 26.94 -6.96
CA CYS A 70 4.36 25.59 -6.66
C CYS A 70 5.02 24.88 -7.85
N CYS A 71 5.23 25.57 -8.99
CA CYS A 71 5.82 24.97 -10.19
C CYS A 71 7.23 24.43 -9.96
N GLU A 72 8.05 25.08 -9.15
CA GLU A 72 9.40 24.60 -8.82
C GLU A 72 9.37 23.32 -8.01
N GLN A 73 8.51 23.25 -7.00
CA GLN A 73 8.32 22.06 -6.15
C GLN A 73 7.78 20.88 -6.97
N ILE A 74 6.89 21.14 -7.94
CA ILE A 74 6.39 20.09 -8.86
C ILE A 74 7.55 19.54 -9.70
N ARG A 75 8.41 20.42 -10.27
CA ARG A 75 9.58 19.98 -11.05
C ARG A 75 10.58 19.20 -10.17
N SER A 76 10.86 19.70 -8.96
CA SER A 76 11.73 19.04 -7.99
C SER A 76 11.21 17.63 -7.67
N LEU A 77 9.91 17.46 -7.42
CA LEU A 77 9.33 16.14 -7.15
C LEU A 77 9.38 15.23 -8.40
N ALA A 78 9.15 15.78 -9.59
CA ALA A 78 9.30 15.06 -10.85
C ALA A 78 10.73 14.52 -11.03
N ASP A 79 11.74 15.31 -10.73
CA ASP A 79 13.14 14.92 -10.86
C ASP A 79 13.54 13.85 -9.81
N LYS A 80 12.93 13.87 -8.61
CA LYS A 80 13.08 12.80 -7.63
C LYS A 80 12.52 11.47 -8.15
N PHE A 81 11.36 11.47 -8.79
CA PHE A 81 10.81 10.28 -9.44
C PHE A 81 11.71 9.76 -10.58
N LYS A 82 12.18 10.65 -11.46
CA LYS A 82 13.09 10.29 -12.56
C LYS A 82 14.42 9.71 -12.07
N SER A 83 14.94 10.22 -10.97
CA SER A 83 16.21 9.77 -10.39
C SER A 83 16.07 8.57 -9.46
N GLY A 84 14.83 8.16 -9.09
CA GLY A 84 14.58 7.03 -8.20
C GLY A 84 14.84 7.34 -6.73
N GLN A 85 14.74 8.60 -6.33
CA GLN A 85 14.85 9.00 -4.93
C GLN A 85 13.61 8.60 -4.12
N ASP A 86 13.77 8.54 -2.80
CA ASP A 86 12.65 8.30 -1.89
C ASP A 86 11.71 9.52 -1.87
N VAL A 87 10.49 9.34 -2.39
CA VAL A 87 9.44 10.37 -2.45
C VAL A 87 8.42 10.25 -1.33
N ASN A 88 8.49 9.18 -0.52
CA ASN A 88 7.57 8.95 0.59
C ASN A 88 7.54 10.08 1.62
N PRO A 89 8.63 10.83 1.87
CA PRO A 89 8.58 11.99 2.76
C PRO A 89 7.54 13.05 2.37
N TYR A 90 7.16 13.10 1.10
CA TYR A 90 6.17 14.07 0.58
C TYR A 90 4.74 13.56 0.65
N LEU A 91 4.50 12.28 0.95
CA LEU A 91 3.15 11.75 1.20
C LEU A 91 2.51 12.40 2.42
N SER A 92 1.17 12.38 2.46
CA SER A 92 0.45 12.81 3.65
C SER A 92 0.81 11.93 4.85
N LYS A 93 1.02 12.55 6.02
CA LYS A 93 1.21 11.81 7.28
C LYS A 93 0.04 10.89 7.64
N THR A 94 -1.13 11.08 7.01
CA THR A 94 -2.29 10.20 7.20
C THR A 94 -2.01 8.76 6.77
N VAL A 95 -0.98 8.52 5.96
CA VAL A 95 -0.52 7.15 5.63
C VAL A 95 -0.18 6.36 6.90
N GLN A 96 0.35 7.01 7.95
CA GLN A 96 0.63 6.38 9.24
C GLN A 96 -0.62 5.99 10.03
N ASN A 97 -1.81 6.49 9.68
CA ASN A 97 -3.06 6.08 10.32
C ASN A 97 -3.31 4.59 10.16
N ALA A 98 -2.82 3.98 9.06
CA ALA A 98 -2.87 2.54 8.84
C ALA A 98 -2.18 1.76 9.97
N LEU A 99 -0.99 2.20 10.39
CA LEU A 99 -0.22 1.60 11.49
C LEU A 99 -0.96 1.68 12.84
N GLN A 100 -1.86 2.65 12.99
CA GLN A 100 -2.69 2.84 14.19
C GLN A 100 -4.04 2.11 14.11
N GLY A 101 -4.29 1.34 13.07
CA GLY A 101 -5.60 0.71 12.82
C GLY A 101 -6.71 1.71 12.48
N LYS A 102 -6.37 2.97 12.21
CA LYS A 102 -7.34 4.02 11.89
C LYS A 102 -7.63 4.03 10.38
N ARG A 103 -8.77 4.62 10.04
CA ARG A 103 -9.15 4.89 8.65
C ARG A 103 -8.09 5.77 7.97
N THR A 104 -7.72 5.41 6.76
CA THR A 104 -6.66 6.07 6.01
C THR A 104 -7.24 7.00 4.92
N ASP A 105 -6.40 7.39 3.96
CA ASP A 105 -6.77 8.23 2.84
C ASP A 105 -7.76 7.53 1.90
N MET A 106 -8.99 8.03 1.86
CA MET A 106 -10.06 7.44 1.07
C MET A 106 -9.94 7.74 -0.43
N LEU A 107 -9.21 8.79 -0.82
CA LEU A 107 -8.92 9.07 -2.22
C LEU A 107 -8.02 7.97 -2.80
N TRP A 108 -7.02 7.56 -2.03
CA TRP A 108 -6.15 6.48 -2.44
C TRP A 108 -6.88 5.12 -2.39
N THR A 109 -7.61 4.80 -1.32
CA THR A 109 -8.30 3.51 -1.20
C THR A 109 -9.37 3.28 -2.27
N ASP A 110 -10.01 4.34 -2.75
CA ASP A 110 -11.10 4.28 -3.72
C ASP A 110 -10.61 4.45 -5.17
N TRP A 111 -9.69 5.38 -5.39
CA TRP A 111 -9.23 5.75 -6.73
C TRP A 111 -7.73 5.51 -6.98
N GLU A 112 -6.99 4.97 -6.02
CA GLU A 112 -5.53 4.82 -6.07
C GLU A 112 -4.77 6.13 -6.40
N ILE A 113 -5.41 7.29 -6.19
CA ILE A 113 -4.78 8.58 -6.38
C ILE A 113 -3.99 8.95 -5.13
N CYS A 114 -2.67 9.03 -5.26
CA CYS A 114 -1.78 9.57 -4.24
C CYS A 114 -1.84 11.10 -4.23
N HIS A 115 -1.62 11.70 -3.06
CA HIS A 115 -1.38 13.13 -2.98
C HIS A 115 -0.09 13.43 -2.21
N PHE A 116 0.64 14.43 -2.71
CA PHE A 116 1.95 14.83 -2.19
C PHE A 116 1.90 16.27 -1.70
N HIS A 117 2.51 16.51 -0.55
CA HIS A 117 2.76 17.86 -0.07
C HIS A 117 3.93 18.48 -0.85
N LEU A 118 3.69 19.61 -1.49
CA LEU A 118 4.70 20.37 -2.23
C LEU A 118 5.51 21.25 -1.26
N SER A 119 6.26 20.61 -0.37
CA SER A 119 7.12 21.29 0.62
C SER A 119 8.44 20.55 0.74
N GLU A 120 9.55 21.23 0.46
CA GLU A 120 10.90 20.68 0.63
C GLU A 120 11.39 20.70 2.09
N ASN A 121 10.64 21.34 2.98
CA ASN A 121 11.00 21.43 4.39
C ASN A 121 10.64 20.13 5.14
N ILE A 122 11.64 19.30 5.40
CA ILE A 122 11.53 18.12 6.27
C ILE A 122 12.10 18.51 7.63
N PRO A 123 11.27 18.60 8.70
CA PRO A 123 11.75 18.97 10.02
C PRO A 123 12.75 17.96 10.58
N ASN A 124 13.74 18.43 11.35
CA ASN A 124 14.69 17.56 12.03
C ASN A 124 13.96 16.48 12.85
N GLY A 125 14.37 15.22 12.69
CA GLY A 125 13.76 14.08 13.36
C GLY A 125 12.39 13.64 12.82
N SER A 126 11.89 14.27 11.73
CA SER A 126 10.69 13.85 10.99
C SER A 126 11.08 13.11 9.73
N TYR A 127 10.34 12.05 9.40
CA TYR A 127 10.44 11.42 8.08
C TYR A 127 9.62 12.19 7.04
N PHE A 128 8.50 12.78 7.44
CA PHE A 128 7.59 13.48 6.54
C PHE A 128 7.87 14.97 6.47
N SER A 129 7.67 15.55 5.29
CA SER A 129 7.73 16.98 5.06
C SER A 129 6.65 17.74 5.85
N LYS A 130 6.84 19.05 6.00
CA LYS A 130 5.78 19.94 6.52
C LYS A 130 4.58 19.92 5.57
N ARG A 131 3.40 20.17 6.12
CA ARG A 131 2.21 20.48 5.30
C ARG A 131 2.52 21.66 4.41
N SER A 132 2.04 21.60 3.16
CA SER A 132 2.10 22.70 2.23
C SER A 132 0.69 23.22 1.93
N ASP A 133 0.63 24.43 1.43
CA ASP A 133 -0.63 25.04 0.98
C ASP A 133 -1.16 24.43 -0.33
N TYR A 134 -0.30 23.69 -1.03
CA TYR A 134 -0.61 23.03 -2.29
C TYR A 134 -0.35 21.53 -2.21
N LEU A 135 -1.21 20.75 -2.87
CA LEU A 135 -1.03 19.32 -3.07
C LEU A 135 -0.89 19.00 -4.56
N LEU A 136 -0.04 18.02 -4.85
CA LEU A 136 0.05 17.37 -6.15
C LEU A 136 -0.66 16.03 -6.09
N PHE A 137 -1.54 15.76 -7.04
CA PHE A 137 -2.26 14.50 -7.18
C PHE A 137 -1.64 13.67 -8.30
N ALA A 138 -1.43 12.37 -8.05
CA ALA A 138 -0.79 11.49 -9.02
C ALA A 138 -1.25 10.04 -8.90
N ILE A 139 -1.17 9.32 -10.01
CA ILE A 139 -1.21 7.84 -10.06
C ILE A 139 0.22 7.34 -10.17
N ILE A 140 0.52 6.29 -9.41
CA ILE A 140 1.84 5.69 -9.35
C ILE A 140 1.79 4.28 -9.96
N GLY A 141 2.48 4.11 -11.06
CA GLY A 141 2.75 2.80 -11.64
C GLY A 141 4.13 2.28 -11.28
N ASP A 142 4.44 1.09 -11.77
CA ASP A 142 5.74 0.47 -11.52
C ASP A 142 6.90 1.23 -12.18
N TYR A 143 6.72 1.70 -13.42
CA TYR A 143 7.74 2.35 -14.21
C TYR A 143 7.41 3.79 -14.57
N PHE A 144 6.24 4.28 -14.20
CA PHE A 144 5.75 5.62 -14.50
C PHE A 144 5.07 6.28 -13.31
N VAL A 145 4.91 7.59 -13.39
CA VAL A 145 4.02 8.38 -12.54
C VAL A 145 3.27 9.37 -13.42
N CYS A 146 1.96 9.46 -13.22
CA CYS A 146 1.07 10.37 -13.94
C CYS A 146 0.63 11.49 -12.98
N PHE A 147 1.14 12.70 -13.17
CA PHE A 147 0.72 13.88 -12.42
C PHE A 147 -0.59 14.40 -12.99
N LEU A 148 -1.65 14.35 -12.19
CA LEU A 148 -3.01 14.67 -12.59
C LEU A 148 -3.30 16.16 -12.51
N ASP A 149 -3.01 16.75 -11.34
CA ASP A 149 -3.32 18.12 -11.03
C ASP A 149 -2.53 18.60 -9.80
N ALA A 150 -2.31 19.92 -9.71
CA ALA A 150 -1.79 20.56 -8.51
C ALA A 150 -2.74 21.70 -8.12
N ARG A 151 -3.18 21.72 -6.85
CA ARG A 151 -4.18 22.69 -6.39
C ARG A 151 -3.98 23.07 -4.93
N PRO A 152 -4.58 24.16 -4.46
CA PRO A 152 -4.63 24.48 -3.04
C PRO A 152 -5.11 23.31 -2.21
N HIS A 153 -4.59 23.18 -0.99
CA HIS A 153 -4.90 22.04 -0.11
C HIS A 153 -6.42 21.86 0.08
N PRO A 154 -7.01 20.76 -0.44
CA PRO A 154 -8.45 20.53 -0.38
C PRO A 154 -8.95 20.38 1.05
N LYS A 155 -10.25 20.60 1.24
CA LYS A 155 -10.93 20.40 2.54
C LYS A 155 -12.18 19.54 2.34
N GLY A 156 -12.40 18.57 3.25
CA GLY A 156 -13.63 17.77 3.25
C GLY A 156 -13.91 17.08 1.91
N ALA A 157 -15.04 17.42 1.30
CA ALA A 157 -15.51 16.84 0.04
C ALA A 157 -14.62 17.12 -1.17
N ASP A 158 -13.75 18.12 -1.12
CA ASP A 158 -12.86 18.45 -2.24
C ASP A 158 -11.84 17.33 -2.56
N PHE A 159 -11.58 16.42 -1.61
CA PHE A 159 -10.82 15.19 -1.87
C PHE A 159 -11.60 14.13 -2.67
N ALA A 160 -12.90 14.33 -2.86
CA ALA A 160 -13.76 13.46 -3.65
C ALA A 160 -14.15 14.08 -4.99
N ASP A 161 -13.39 15.07 -5.46
CA ASP A 161 -13.65 15.80 -6.68
C ASP A 161 -13.51 14.91 -7.92
N PRO A 162 -14.58 14.65 -8.69
CA PRO A 162 -14.57 13.80 -9.86
C PRO A 162 -13.68 14.34 -11.00
N GLU A 163 -13.33 15.62 -11.00
CA GLU A 163 -12.38 16.20 -11.97
C GLU A 163 -11.02 15.49 -11.95
N LEU A 164 -10.55 15.03 -10.77
CA LEU A 164 -9.30 14.28 -10.69
C LEU A 164 -9.35 12.99 -11.53
N TYR A 165 -10.52 12.33 -11.53
CA TYR A 165 -10.71 11.12 -12.31
C TYR A 165 -10.86 11.41 -13.81
N LYS A 166 -11.54 12.50 -14.15
CA LYS A 166 -11.70 12.96 -15.52
C LYS A 166 -10.33 13.19 -16.18
N TYR A 167 -9.37 13.78 -15.47
CA TYR A 167 -8.01 13.96 -16.01
C TYR A 167 -7.34 12.62 -16.37
N ILE A 168 -7.61 11.54 -15.63
CA ILE A 168 -7.11 10.22 -15.98
C ILE A 168 -7.74 9.75 -17.29
N CYS A 169 -9.08 9.79 -17.39
CA CYS A 169 -9.81 9.38 -18.59
C CYS A 169 -9.40 10.12 -19.86
N GLU A 170 -9.09 11.42 -19.73
CA GLU A 170 -8.70 12.26 -20.85
C GLU A 170 -7.25 12.11 -21.28
N SER A 171 -6.37 11.82 -20.33
CA SER A 171 -4.92 11.79 -20.56
C SER A 171 -4.38 10.39 -20.79
N TRP A 172 -4.95 9.39 -20.12
CA TRP A 172 -4.51 7.99 -20.13
C TRP A 172 -5.70 7.04 -20.08
N PRO A 173 -6.55 7.00 -21.12
CA PRO A 173 -7.74 6.16 -21.13
C PRO A 173 -7.41 4.66 -20.96
N GLU A 174 -6.18 4.25 -21.28
CA GLU A 174 -5.68 2.88 -21.11
C GLU A 174 -5.49 2.47 -19.64
N LEU A 175 -5.41 3.44 -18.71
CA LEU A 175 -5.32 3.16 -17.27
C LEU A 175 -6.70 2.88 -16.66
N VAL A 176 -7.78 3.01 -17.42
CA VAL A 176 -9.14 2.94 -16.93
C VAL A 176 -9.95 1.89 -17.69
N ASN A 177 -10.44 0.90 -16.97
CA ASN A 177 -11.30 -0.13 -17.56
C ASN A 177 -12.77 0.36 -17.60
N ASN A 178 -13.47 0.01 -18.68
CA ASN A 178 -14.91 0.17 -18.76
C ASN A 178 -15.59 -1.03 -18.06
N LEU A 179 -16.65 -0.76 -17.31
CA LEU A 179 -17.54 -1.80 -16.81
C LEU A 179 -18.65 -2.03 -17.86
N GLU A 180 -18.53 -3.13 -18.57
CA GLU A 180 -19.53 -3.52 -19.57
C GLU A 180 -20.84 -3.94 -18.92
N GLY A 181 -21.96 -3.66 -19.59
CA GLY A 181 -23.30 -4.06 -19.14
C GLY A 181 -23.85 -3.22 -17.98
N ILE A 182 -23.15 -2.19 -17.54
CA ILE A 182 -23.58 -1.25 -16.52
C ILE A 182 -23.73 0.13 -17.15
N SER A 183 -24.93 0.70 -17.02
CA SER A 183 -25.18 2.09 -17.44
C SER A 183 -25.10 3.01 -16.24
N PRO A 184 -24.54 4.23 -16.42
CA PRO A 184 -24.53 5.22 -15.34
C PRO A 184 -25.95 5.64 -15.03
N ASP A 185 -26.31 5.64 -13.73
CA ASP A 185 -27.59 6.15 -13.27
C ASP A 185 -27.60 7.69 -13.29
N LYS A 186 -26.53 8.27 -12.80
CA LYS A 186 -26.26 9.72 -12.81
C LYS A 186 -24.79 10.01 -12.57
N ASP A 187 -24.40 11.26 -12.80
CA ASP A 187 -23.12 11.78 -12.35
C ASP A 187 -23.21 12.18 -10.87
N TRP A 188 -22.31 11.65 -10.07
CA TRP A 188 -22.24 11.91 -8.63
C TRP A 188 -21.47 13.19 -8.32
N SER A 189 -22.01 14.06 -7.48
CA SER A 189 -21.31 15.23 -6.97
C SER A 189 -20.19 14.83 -5.98
N LYS A 190 -19.21 15.69 -5.78
CA LYS A 190 -18.14 15.46 -4.78
C LYS A 190 -18.68 15.28 -3.36
N GLU A 191 -19.75 15.96 -3.00
CA GLU A 191 -20.41 15.84 -1.70
C GLU A 191 -21.08 14.47 -1.54
N GLU A 192 -21.69 13.92 -2.58
CA GLU A 192 -22.30 12.60 -2.58
C GLU A 192 -21.23 11.52 -2.50
N ILE A 193 -20.18 11.61 -3.34
CA ILE A 193 -19.04 10.68 -3.32
C ILE A 193 -18.38 10.69 -1.93
N HIS A 194 -18.17 11.87 -1.35
CA HIS A 194 -17.59 12.00 -0.02
C HIS A 194 -18.47 11.30 1.06
N LYS A 195 -19.79 11.49 1.02
CA LYS A 195 -20.72 10.82 1.94
C LYS A 195 -20.71 9.30 1.78
N PHE A 196 -20.66 8.79 0.56
CA PHE A 196 -20.55 7.35 0.29
C PHE A 196 -19.23 6.78 0.82
N ARG A 197 -18.11 7.43 0.54
CA ARG A 197 -16.81 7.05 1.07
C ARG A 197 -16.78 6.98 2.59
N GLN A 198 -17.38 7.97 3.27
CA GLN A 198 -17.48 7.96 4.74
C GLN A 198 -18.24 6.75 5.29
N ARG A 199 -19.17 6.19 4.50
CA ARG A 199 -19.96 5.00 4.86
C ARG A 199 -19.34 3.69 4.35
N GLY A 200 -18.17 3.74 3.76
CA GLY A 200 -17.50 2.55 3.17
C GLY A 200 -18.19 2.02 1.92
N LEU A 201 -18.91 2.90 1.20
CA LEU A 201 -19.56 2.56 -0.06
C LEU A 201 -18.69 3.03 -1.23
N ASN A 202 -18.50 2.17 -2.20
CA ASN A 202 -17.79 2.48 -3.43
C ASN A 202 -18.77 3.03 -4.45
N VAL A 203 -18.35 4.03 -5.21
CA VAL A 203 -19.15 4.68 -6.25
C VAL A 203 -18.40 4.58 -7.56
N CYS A 204 -19.05 3.97 -8.55
CA CYS A 204 -18.50 3.97 -9.91
C CYS A 204 -18.57 5.39 -10.48
N TYR A 205 -17.54 5.74 -11.22
CA TYR A 205 -17.46 7.01 -11.94
C TYR A 205 -17.98 6.83 -13.37
N SER A 206 -18.74 7.81 -13.88
CA SER A 206 -19.13 7.81 -15.29
C SER A 206 -18.39 8.90 -16.06
N TYR A 207 -17.94 8.54 -17.26
CA TYR A 207 -17.30 9.45 -18.19
C TYR A 207 -17.73 9.12 -19.62
N ASN A 208 -18.21 10.14 -20.34
CA ASN A 208 -18.74 9.99 -21.70
C ASN A 208 -19.79 8.87 -21.83
N GLY A 209 -20.71 8.78 -20.87
CA GLY A 209 -21.80 7.79 -20.86
C GLY A 209 -21.37 6.34 -20.55
N GLN A 210 -20.12 6.13 -20.16
CA GLN A 210 -19.59 4.82 -19.77
C GLN A 210 -19.21 4.80 -18.30
N VAL A 211 -19.58 3.73 -17.62
CA VAL A 211 -19.15 3.48 -16.24
C VAL A 211 -17.70 3.01 -16.24
N LYS A 212 -16.87 3.62 -15.43
CA LYS A 212 -15.45 3.33 -15.29
C LYS A 212 -15.16 2.59 -14.00
N ALA A 213 -14.31 1.57 -14.07
CA ALA A 213 -13.75 0.92 -12.89
C ALA A 213 -12.40 1.54 -12.54
N LEU A 214 -12.26 1.95 -11.29
CA LEU A 214 -10.97 2.32 -10.73
C LEU A 214 -10.32 1.13 -10.03
N GLY A 215 -9.00 1.15 -9.98
CA GLY A 215 -8.21 0.08 -9.39
C GLY A 215 -8.42 -0.12 -7.90
N GLY A 216 -8.89 0.92 -7.18
CA GLY A 216 -9.11 0.89 -5.75
C GLY A 216 -10.57 0.61 -5.38
N LEU A 217 -10.78 -0.09 -4.27
CA LEU A 217 -12.07 -0.29 -3.64
C LEU A 217 -11.90 -0.24 -2.12
N THR A 218 -12.90 0.31 -1.44
CA THR A 218 -12.93 0.41 0.02
C THR A 218 -13.89 -0.62 0.62
N THR A 219 -13.45 -1.33 1.65
CA THR A 219 -14.34 -2.20 2.45
C THR A 219 -15.21 -1.37 3.38
N VAL A 220 -16.31 -1.95 3.89
CA VAL A 220 -17.18 -1.30 4.88
C VAL A 220 -16.39 -0.85 6.13
N SER A 221 -15.35 -1.59 6.51
CA SER A 221 -14.45 -1.22 7.62
C SER A 221 -13.53 -0.05 7.29
N GLY A 222 -13.51 0.44 6.05
CA GLY A 222 -12.64 1.53 5.58
C GLY A 222 -11.22 1.10 5.27
N LYS A 223 -10.97 -0.20 5.10
CA LYS A 223 -9.71 -0.76 4.60
C LYS A 223 -9.74 -0.87 3.08
N SER A 224 -8.59 -0.89 2.44
CA SER A 224 -8.51 -1.20 1.01
C SER A 224 -8.87 -2.67 0.76
N VAL A 225 -9.68 -2.92 -0.26
CA VAL A 225 -9.97 -4.31 -0.71
C VAL A 225 -8.68 -5.00 -1.12
N ARG A 226 -7.74 -4.27 -1.71
CA ARG A 226 -6.42 -4.78 -2.08
C ARG A 226 -5.64 -5.32 -0.88
N SER A 227 -5.70 -4.65 0.27
CA SER A 227 -5.00 -5.12 1.47
C SER A 227 -5.59 -6.42 2.02
N VAL A 228 -6.91 -6.58 1.94
CA VAL A 228 -7.58 -7.81 2.35
C VAL A 228 -7.17 -8.96 1.43
N PHE A 229 -7.24 -8.78 0.11
CA PHE A 229 -6.79 -9.81 -0.85
C PHE A 229 -5.31 -10.19 -0.70
N LEU A 230 -4.44 -9.22 -0.43
CA LEU A 230 -3.03 -9.51 -0.18
C LEU A 230 -2.84 -10.33 1.10
N LYS A 231 -3.58 -10.01 2.16
CA LYS A 231 -3.56 -10.80 3.38
C LYS A 231 -4.02 -12.24 3.13
N ASP A 232 -5.16 -12.41 2.46
CA ASP A 232 -5.71 -13.74 2.15
C ASP A 232 -4.73 -14.56 1.29
N ARG A 233 -4.13 -13.94 0.28
CA ARG A 233 -3.15 -14.59 -0.58
C ARG A 233 -1.89 -14.99 0.18
N MET A 234 -1.38 -14.11 1.04
CA MET A 234 -0.24 -14.43 1.91
C MET A 234 -0.57 -15.59 2.85
N THR A 235 -1.76 -15.59 3.45
CA THR A 235 -2.21 -16.69 4.32
C THR A 235 -2.22 -17.99 3.53
N PHE A 236 -2.72 -17.99 2.30
CA PHE A 236 -2.69 -19.17 1.43
C PHE A 236 -1.25 -19.64 1.14
N GLU A 237 -0.30 -18.75 0.85
CA GLU A 237 1.11 -19.10 0.63
C GLU A 237 1.72 -19.79 1.86
N LEU A 238 1.41 -19.30 3.06
CA LEU A 238 1.91 -19.87 4.33
C LEU A 238 1.22 -21.20 4.69
N ASP A 239 -0.06 -21.36 4.37
CA ASP A 239 -0.77 -22.62 4.54
C ASP A 239 -0.20 -23.72 3.63
N GLU A 240 0.11 -23.39 2.37
CA GLU A 240 0.76 -24.32 1.44
C GLU A 240 2.18 -24.71 1.93
N LEU A 241 2.95 -23.77 2.49
CA LEU A 241 4.22 -24.06 3.13
C LEU A 241 4.02 -25.04 4.30
N SER A 242 3.01 -24.80 5.13
CA SER A 242 2.70 -25.65 6.29
C SER A 242 2.35 -27.08 5.89
N LYS A 243 1.60 -27.26 4.80
CA LYS A 243 1.26 -28.59 4.25
C LYS A 243 2.50 -29.31 3.74
N ARG A 244 3.35 -28.61 2.94
CA ARG A 244 4.60 -29.21 2.43
C ARG A 244 5.53 -29.64 3.54
N LEU A 245 5.63 -28.86 4.64
CA LEU A 245 6.42 -29.23 5.81
C LEU A 245 5.83 -30.43 6.55
N ALA A 246 4.50 -30.49 6.71
CA ALA A 246 3.83 -31.62 7.33
C ALA A 246 4.08 -32.91 6.53
N ASP A 247 3.91 -32.86 5.20
CA ASP A 247 4.19 -33.98 4.29
C ASP A 247 5.66 -34.45 4.38
N TYR A 248 6.60 -33.49 4.48
CA TYR A 248 8.02 -33.80 4.65
C TYR A 248 8.30 -34.52 5.97
N ILE A 249 7.75 -33.98 7.07
CA ILE A 249 7.91 -34.56 8.42
C ILE A 249 7.35 -35.99 8.46
N GLU A 250 6.19 -36.23 7.86
CA GLU A 250 5.56 -37.56 7.82
C GLU A 250 6.38 -38.56 6.98
N LYS A 251 6.89 -38.15 5.83
CA LYS A 251 7.70 -39.00 4.94
C LYS A 251 9.04 -39.38 5.53
N GLU A 252 9.69 -38.49 6.24
CA GLU A 252 11.00 -38.72 6.85
C GLU A 252 10.91 -39.34 8.23
N PHE A 253 9.70 -39.75 8.71
CA PHE A 253 9.46 -40.29 10.05
C PHE A 253 10.05 -39.44 11.17
N ILE A 254 10.09 -38.12 10.98
CA ILE A 254 10.64 -37.17 11.93
C ILE A 254 9.65 -36.93 13.06
N ASN A 255 10.12 -37.07 14.31
CA ASN A 255 9.30 -36.69 15.45
C ASN A 255 9.09 -35.15 15.44
N PHE A 256 7.83 -34.71 15.27
CA PHE A 256 7.48 -33.28 15.23
C PHE A 256 7.93 -32.52 16.48
N SER A 257 7.98 -33.15 17.63
CA SER A 257 8.47 -32.53 18.87
C SER A 257 9.96 -32.20 18.85
N GLU A 258 10.72 -32.80 17.94
CA GLU A 258 12.16 -32.59 17.80
C GLU A 258 12.50 -31.50 16.75
N ARG A 259 11.56 -31.16 15.86
CA ARG A 259 11.76 -30.12 14.85
C ARG A 259 10.70 -29.03 14.94
N ASP A 260 11.10 -27.90 15.48
CA ASP A 260 10.26 -26.74 15.63
C ASP A 260 10.56 -25.70 14.52
N TYR A 261 9.61 -25.50 13.58
CA TYR A 261 9.73 -24.54 12.50
C TYR A 261 9.08 -23.22 12.89
N LEU A 262 9.76 -22.13 12.54
CA LEU A 262 9.26 -20.76 12.80
C LEU A 262 9.70 -19.82 11.70
N LEU A 263 9.00 -18.70 11.57
CA LEU A 263 9.36 -17.61 10.67
C LEU A 263 10.11 -16.53 11.45
N LYS A 264 11.23 -16.07 10.89
CA LYS A 264 12.02 -14.95 11.43
C LYS A 264 12.27 -13.90 10.38
N LEU A 265 12.26 -12.62 10.79
CA LEU A 265 12.73 -11.52 9.97
C LEU A 265 14.23 -11.36 10.17
N GLU A 266 14.99 -11.43 9.08
CA GLU A 266 16.43 -11.17 9.05
C GLU A 266 16.77 -10.08 8.02
N THR A 267 18.05 -9.78 7.87
CA THR A 267 18.53 -8.69 6.98
C THR A 267 18.23 -8.90 5.50
N ASP A 268 17.99 -10.13 5.09
CA ASP A 268 17.66 -10.54 3.72
C ASP A 268 16.17 -10.88 3.53
N GLY A 269 15.35 -10.73 4.58
CA GLY A 269 13.91 -10.93 4.54
C GLY A 269 13.41 -11.97 5.54
N ILE A 270 12.22 -12.52 5.28
CA ILE A 270 11.63 -13.58 6.10
C ILE A 270 12.27 -14.92 5.77
N ARG A 271 12.72 -15.61 6.81
CA ARG A 271 13.30 -16.94 6.74
C ARG A 271 12.45 -17.97 7.48
N LEU A 272 12.32 -19.14 6.89
CA LEU A 272 11.91 -20.35 7.60
C LEU A 272 13.12 -20.88 8.36
N VAL A 273 12.99 -21.10 9.64
CA VAL A 273 14.07 -21.59 10.52
C VAL A 273 13.62 -22.87 11.23
N CYS A 274 14.46 -23.89 11.20
CA CYS A 274 14.30 -25.06 12.03
C CYS A 274 15.10 -24.88 13.33
N SER A 275 14.42 -24.73 14.46
CA SER A 275 15.07 -24.39 15.73
C SER A 275 16.03 -25.49 16.25
N SER A 276 15.77 -26.74 15.89
CA SER A 276 16.57 -27.91 16.39
C SER A 276 17.88 -28.11 15.60
N SER A 277 17.88 -27.79 14.30
CA SER A 277 19.06 -28.00 13.43
C SER A 277 19.80 -26.71 13.08
N ASN A 278 19.25 -25.56 13.41
CA ASN A 278 19.74 -24.23 12.99
C ASN A 278 19.74 -24.02 11.46
N GLU A 279 19.10 -24.93 10.71
CA GLU A 279 18.91 -24.79 9.27
C GLU A 279 17.90 -23.68 8.99
N SER A 280 18.16 -22.88 7.98
CA SER A 280 17.23 -21.82 7.58
C SER A 280 17.25 -21.60 6.07
N ALA A 281 16.10 -21.20 5.54
CA ALA A 281 15.93 -20.83 4.13
C ALA A 281 15.11 -19.55 4.01
N VAL A 282 15.53 -18.64 3.12
CA VAL A 282 14.73 -17.45 2.80
C VAL A 282 13.47 -17.87 2.06
N LEU A 283 12.34 -17.25 2.38
CA LEU A 283 11.12 -17.39 1.57
C LEU A 283 11.34 -16.56 0.29
N ASP A 284 11.69 -17.23 -0.78
CA ASP A 284 12.03 -16.60 -2.07
C ASP A 284 10.80 -16.02 -2.79
N GLU A 285 11.03 -15.05 -3.68
CA GLU A 285 9.96 -14.35 -4.41
C GLU A 285 9.20 -15.27 -5.38
N GLN A 286 9.84 -16.30 -5.92
CA GLN A 286 9.21 -17.20 -6.89
C GLN A 286 8.12 -18.07 -6.24
N ASN A 287 8.38 -18.57 -5.02
CA ASN A 287 7.48 -19.45 -4.29
C ASN A 287 6.53 -18.70 -3.35
N TYR A 288 6.93 -17.54 -2.84
CA TYR A 288 6.21 -16.74 -1.85
C TYR A 288 6.12 -15.26 -2.27
N PRO A 289 5.55 -14.96 -3.46
CA PRO A 289 5.56 -13.60 -4.02
C PRO A 289 4.83 -12.59 -3.14
N THR A 290 3.76 -13.00 -2.45
CA THR A 290 2.98 -12.09 -1.61
C THR A 290 3.69 -11.79 -0.30
N VAL A 291 4.29 -12.80 0.34
CA VAL A 291 5.13 -12.60 1.54
C VAL A 291 6.27 -11.63 1.21
N ASN A 292 6.94 -11.84 0.07
CA ASN A 292 8.04 -10.99 -0.38
C ASN A 292 7.58 -9.55 -0.68
N TYR A 293 6.46 -9.40 -1.37
CA TYR A 293 5.89 -8.08 -1.65
C TYR A 293 5.55 -7.29 -0.37
N ILE A 294 5.08 -7.96 0.68
CA ILE A 294 4.65 -7.33 1.93
C ILE A 294 5.84 -7.05 2.86
N PHE A 295 6.77 -7.98 3.01
CA PHE A 295 7.78 -7.93 4.07
C PHE A 295 9.23 -7.83 3.58
N ASN A 296 9.55 -8.37 2.41
CA ASN A 296 10.94 -8.48 1.95
C ASN A 296 11.33 -7.37 0.97
N GLN A 297 10.59 -6.24 0.94
CA GLN A 297 11.01 -5.09 0.14
C GLN A 297 12.36 -4.57 0.66
N ARG A 298 13.42 -4.83 -0.10
CA ARG A 298 14.82 -4.59 0.30
C ARG A 298 15.05 -3.20 0.90
N TRP A 299 14.50 -2.16 0.27
CA TRP A 299 14.66 -0.79 0.74
C TRP A 299 14.02 -0.51 2.11
N LEU A 300 12.96 -1.26 2.49
CA LEU A 300 12.32 -1.19 3.81
C LEU A 300 13.11 -1.96 4.85
N VAL A 301 13.50 -3.19 4.52
CA VAL A 301 14.30 -4.06 5.39
C VAL A 301 15.64 -3.37 5.71
N GLU A 302 16.31 -2.82 4.70
CA GLU A 302 17.53 -2.06 4.90
C GLU A 302 17.37 -0.85 5.84
N LYS A 303 16.22 -0.15 5.81
CA LYS A 303 15.94 0.94 6.76
C LYS A 303 15.86 0.45 8.20
N MET A 304 15.31 -0.75 8.43
CA MET A 304 15.18 -1.31 9.79
C MET A 304 16.53 -1.79 10.35
N PHE A 305 17.41 -2.33 9.53
CA PHE A 305 18.68 -2.93 9.97
C PHE A 305 19.90 -2.04 9.79
N LYS A 306 19.84 -0.97 8.98
CA LYS A 306 20.88 0.06 8.94
C LYS A 306 20.71 1.01 10.13
N ARG A 307 21.43 0.76 11.19
CA ARG A 307 21.68 1.71 12.29
C ARG A 307 23.01 2.44 12.10
#